data_17abafb1870bd7173296abf929ee0780
#
_entry.id   17abafb1870bd7173296abf929ee0780
#
_cell.length_a   1.000
_cell.length_b   1.000
_cell.length_c   1.000
_cell.angle_alpha   90.00
_cell.angle_beta   90.00
_cell.angle_gamma   90.00
#
_symmetry.space_group_name_H-M   'P 1'
#
loop_
_entity.id
_entity.type
_entity.pdbx_description
1 polymer ?
#
loop_
_entity_poly.entity_id
_entity_poly.type
_entity_poly.pdbx_seq_one_letter_code
_entity_poly.pdbx_strand_id
1 'polypeptide(L)'
;APCKFMIAGKREDHLIKLEQHWKKRLNGVLDVFRSEPYFLEVVPNFIDKANTLGVLLEKLSVKPEEIMAIGDGVCDFSMIQLAGLGVAMGNAQDSVKACADIVTTSNDEDGVALAVENNILAEIHPSEIPLDELNARARHALMGNLGIQYTYASDKRIEATMPVDERTRQPFGILHGGATLALAETVAGLGSMILCNPDEFVVGMQVSGNHISSAHEGDTVRAVGTIIHKGRSSHIWNVDVFTSTDKLVSSVRVVNSILKKR
;
A
#
# COMPACT_ATOMS: atom_id res chain seq x y z
N ALA A 1 -15.52 -41.03 -4.67
CA ALA A 1 -15.06 -40.88 -6.06
C ALA A 1 -13.82 -40.01 -6.06
N PRO A 2 -12.83 -40.27 -6.92
CA PRO A 2 -11.67 -39.42 -7.01
C PRO A 2 -12.06 -38.03 -7.55
N CYS A 3 -11.48 -36.97 -6.99
CA CYS A 3 -11.74 -35.61 -7.42
C CYS A 3 -10.97 -35.25 -8.70
N LYS A 4 -9.89 -35.96 -9.00
CA LYS A 4 -9.00 -35.74 -10.12
C LYS A 4 -8.20 -36.99 -10.47
N PHE A 5 -7.95 -37.21 -11.76
CA PHE A 5 -6.94 -38.14 -12.26
C PHE A 5 -5.79 -37.38 -12.88
N MET A 6 -4.57 -37.83 -12.62
CA MET A 6 -3.37 -37.31 -13.24
C MET A 6 -2.63 -38.43 -13.98
N ILE A 7 -2.31 -38.22 -15.23
CA ILE A 7 -1.53 -39.13 -16.07
C ILE A 7 -0.17 -38.47 -16.32
N ALA A 8 0.90 -39.10 -15.83
CA ALA A 8 2.28 -38.66 -16.09
C ALA A 8 2.85 -39.42 -17.29
N GLY A 9 3.48 -38.73 -18.20
CA GLY A 9 4.12 -39.31 -19.38
C GLY A 9 5.57 -38.82 -19.55
N LYS A 10 6.44 -39.67 -20.10
CA LYS A 10 7.83 -39.31 -20.41
C LYS A 10 8.00 -38.54 -21.72
N ARG A 11 6.94 -38.48 -22.55
CA ARG A 11 6.97 -37.88 -23.88
C ARG A 11 5.77 -36.98 -24.07
N GLU A 12 6.04 -35.73 -24.32
CA GLU A 12 5.02 -34.70 -24.50
C GLU A 12 4.10 -34.99 -25.71
N ASP A 13 4.66 -35.43 -26.83
CA ASP A 13 3.90 -35.71 -28.04
C ASP A 13 2.85 -36.83 -27.84
N HIS A 14 3.09 -37.78 -26.94
CA HIS A 14 2.12 -38.76 -26.54
C HIS A 14 0.98 -38.16 -25.72
N LEU A 15 1.31 -37.26 -24.78
CA LEU A 15 0.28 -36.62 -23.94
C LEU A 15 -0.60 -35.68 -24.75
N ILE A 16 -0.04 -35.00 -25.76
CA ILE A 16 -0.83 -34.16 -26.69
C ILE A 16 -1.87 -35.02 -27.42
N LYS A 17 -1.49 -36.19 -27.94
CA LYS A 17 -2.41 -37.09 -28.61
C LYS A 17 -3.48 -37.67 -27.66
N LEU A 18 -3.09 -38.00 -26.43
CA LEU A 18 -4.02 -38.48 -25.41
C LEU A 18 -5.00 -37.37 -25.00
N GLU A 19 -4.52 -36.15 -24.83
CA GLU A 19 -5.36 -34.98 -24.53
C GLU A 19 -6.46 -34.81 -25.61
N GLN A 20 -6.06 -34.76 -26.89
CA GLN A 20 -6.97 -34.58 -28.00
C GLN A 20 -7.98 -35.74 -28.08
N HIS A 21 -7.55 -36.98 -27.87
CA HIS A 21 -8.38 -38.15 -27.88
C HIS A 21 -9.43 -38.11 -26.76
N TRP A 22 -8.99 -37.82 -25.52
CA TRP A 22 -9.89 -37.85 -24.37
C TRP A 22 -10.78 -36.61 -24.30
N LYS A 23 -10.31 -35.44 -24.70
CA LYS A 23 -11.17 -34.26 -24.86
C LYS A 23 -12.37 -34.54 -25.74
N LYS A 24 -12.14 -35.19 -26.89
CA LYS A 24 -13.23 -35.53 -27.82
C LYS A 24 -14.21 -36.57 -27.21
N ARG A 25 -13.69 -37.55 -26.48
CA ARG A 25 -14.49 -38.67 -25.94
C ARG A 25 -15.25 -38.32 -24.67
N LEU A 26 -14.70 -37.45 -23.85
CA LEU A 26 -15.26 -37.03 -22.54
C LEU A 26 -15.92 -35.65 -22.57
N ASN A 27 -16.07 -35.05 -23.77
CA ASN A 27 -16.66 -33.74 -23.92
C ASN A 27 -18.04 -33.66 -23.28
N GLY A 28 -18.22 -32.62 -22.40
CA GLY A 28 -19.44 -32.39 -21.64
C GLY A 28 -19.62 -33.29 -20.40
N VAL A 29 -18.66 -34.19 -20.11
CA VAL A 29 -18.69 -35.09 -18.93
C VAL A 29 -17.52 -34.76 -17.99
N LEU A 30 -16.32 -34.69 -18.54
CA LEU A 30 -15.09 -34.40 -17.81
C LEU A 30 -14.22 -33.41 -18.62
N ASP A 31 -13.51 -32.54 -17.92
CA ASP A 31 -12.51 -31.70 -18.51
C ASP A 31 -11.15 -32.41 -18.53
N VAL A 32 -10.45 -32.29 -19.66
CA VAL A 32 -9.13 -32.89 -19.88
C VAL A 32 -8.19 -31.82 -20.37
N PHE A 33 -7.11 -31.60 -19.66
CA PHE A 33 -6.10 -30.59 -20.02
C PHE A 33 -4.71 -30.96 -19.52
N ARG A 34 -3.68 -30.39 -20.11
CA ARG A 34 -2.30 -30.52 -19.63
C ARG A 34 -2.00 -29.35 -18.70
N SER A 35 -1.64 -29.67 -17.44
CA SER A 35 -1.15 -28.67 -16.48
C SER A 35 0.33 -28.34 -16.71
N GLU A 36 1.08 -29.33 -17.20
CA GLU A 36 2.51 -29.26 -17.53
C GLU A 36 2.79 -30.13 -18.77
N PRO A 37 3.94 -29.98 -19.47
CA PRO A 37 4.25 -30.76 -20.67
C PRO A 37 4.15 -32.27 -20.49
N TYR A 38 4.36 -32.77 -19.26
CA TYR A 38 4.42 -34.20 -18.92
C TYR A 38 3.27 -34.69 -18.05
N PHE A 39 2.28 -33.82 -17.77
CA PHE A 39 1.12 -34.16 -16.95
C PHE A 39 -0.19 -33.85 -17.65
N LEU A 40 -1.06 -34.86 -17.79
CA LEU A 40 -2.41 -34.72 -18.28
C LEU A 40 -3.39 -34.92 -17.11
N GLU A 41 -4.26 -33.96 -16.92
CA GLU A 41 -5.27 -33.94 -15.85
C GLU A 41 -6.65 -34.20 -16.43
N VAL A 42 -7.45 -34.97 -15.68
CA VAL A 42 -8.86 -35.23 -15.95
C VAL A 42 -9.63 -34.87 -14.70
N VAL A 43 -10.54 -33.92 -14.80
CA VAL A 43 -11.32 -33.39 -13.68
C VAL A 43 -12.82 -33.37 -14.04
N PRO A 44 -13.73 -33.35 -13.05
CA PRO A 44 -15.15 -33.14 -13.32
C PRO A 44 -15.36 -31.82 -14.08
N ASN A 45 -16.38 -31.85 -14.96
CA ASN A 45 -16.73 -30.66 -15.74
C ASN A 45 -17.11 -29.49 -14.81
N PHE A 46 -16.80 -28.26 -15.19
CA PHE A 46 -17.00 -27.02 -14.41
C PHE A 46 -16.18 -26.92 -13.11
N ILE A 47 -15.17 -27.76 -12.92
CA ILE A 47 -14.21 -27.62 -11.83
C ILE A 47 -12.98 -26.90 -12.35
N ASP A 48 -12.98 -25.58 -12.22
CA ASP A 48 -11.83 -24.72 -12.46
C ASP A 48 -11.58 -23.81 -11.25
N LYS A 49 -10.48 -23.06 -11.29
CA LYS A 49 -10.11 -22.16 -10.18
C LYS A 49 -11.12 -21.03 -10.00
N ALA A 50 -11.71 -20.49 -11.06
CA ALA A 50 -12.71 -19.42 -10.96
C ALA A 50 -14.00 -19.88 -10.31
N ASN A 51 -14.55 -21.02 -10.74
CA ASN A 51 -15.77 -21.56 -10.16
C ASN A 51 -15.59 -21.91 -8.68
N THR A 52 -14.44 -22.52 -8.33
CA THR A 52 -14.12 -22.84 -6.93
C THR A 52 -13.93 -21.57 -6.09
N LEU A 53 -13.24 -20.58 -6.64
CA LEU A 53 -13.06 -19.27 -6.01
C LEU A 53 -14.40 -18.56 -5.83
N GLY A 54 -15.30 -18.58 -6.82
CA GLY A 54 -16.62 -18.00 -6.73
C GLY A 54 -17.45 -18.57 -5.56
N VAL A 55 -17.42 -19.90 -5.36
CA VAL A 55 -18.06 -20.53 -4.19
C VAL A 55 -17.45 -20.06 -2.86
N LEU A 56 -16.14 -19.88 -2.83
CA LEU A 56 -15.44 -19.37 -1.64
C LEU A 56 -15.82 -17.91 -1.35
N LEU A 57 -15.83 -17.06 -2.37
CA LEU A 57 -16.20 -15.65 -2.26
C LEU A 57 -17.63 -15.47 -1.75
N GLU A 58 -18.57 -16.27 -2.27
CA GLU A 58 -19.96 -16.27 -1.79
C GLU A 58 -20.03 -16.60 -0.30
N LYS A 59 -19.32 -17.66 0.16
CA LYS A 59 -19.27 -18.04 1.58
C LYS A 59 -18.65 -16.97 2.47
N LEU A 60 -17.68 -16.22 1.97
CA LEU A 60 -17.00 -15.16 2.70
C LEU A 60 -17.71 -13.80 2.58
N SER A 61 -18.76 -13.71 1.76
CA SER A 61 -19.44 -12.45 1.41
C SER A 61 -18.48 -11.39 0.85
N VAL A 62 -17.50 -11.84 0.06
CA VAL A 62 -16.52 -11.00 -0.65
C VAL A 62 -16.89 -10.95 -2.12
N LYS A 63 -16.82 -9.80 -2.75
CA LYS A 63 -17.12 -9.63 -4.18
C LYS A 63 -15.86 -9.89 -5.02
N PRO A 64 -16.00 -10.32 -6.28
CA PRO A 64 -14.86 -10.48 -7.20
C PRO A 64 -14.01 -9.21 -7.35
N GLU A 65 -14.63 -8.03 -7.32
CA GLU A 65 -13.94 -6.73 -7.42
C GLU A 65 -13.05 -6.42 -6.20
N GLU A 66 -13.22 -7.14 -5.10
CA GLU A 66 -12.48 -6.96 -3.85
C GLU A 66 -11.28 -7.91 -3.71
N ILE A 67 -10.98 -8.70 -4.73
CA ILE A 67 -9.87 -9.65 -4.71
C ILE A 67 -8.83 -9.36 -5.78
N MET A 68 -7.59 -9.72 -5.46
CA MET A 68 -6.50 -9.85 -6.41
C MET A 68 -6.18 -11.33 -6.62
N ALA A 69 -6.05 -11.76 -7.87
CA ALA A 69 -5.64 -13.11 -8.22
C ALA A 69 -4.31 -13.08 -8.96
N ILE A 70 -3.35 -13.91 -8.53
CA ILE A 70 -2.01 -14.00 -9.13
C ILE A 70 -1.81 -15.41 -9.66
N GLY A 71 -1.28 -15.54 -10.89
CA GLY A 71 -1.01 -16.84 -11.49
C GLY A 71 -0.01 -16.80 -12.63
N ASP A 72 0.49 -17.97 -13.04
CA ASP A 72 1.47 -18.13 -14.13
C ASP A 72 1.07 -19.19 -15.16
N GLY A 73 0.15 -20.08 -14.81
CA GLY A 73 -0.28 -21.18 -15.65
C GLY A 73 -1.61 -20.94 -16.37
N VAL A 74 -1.85 -21.72 -17.44
CA VAL A 74 -3.13 -21.70 -18.17
C VAL A 74 -4.30 -22.04 -17.25
N CYS A 75 -4.08 -22.85 -16.21
CA CYS A 75 -5.10 -23.18 -15.20
C CYS A 75 -5.50 -22.01 -14.31
N ASP A 76 -4.73 -20.91 -14.31
CA ASP A 76 -5.01 -19.70 -13.54
C ASP A 76 -5.82 -18.67 -14.33
N PHE A 77 -5.95 -18.88 -15.65
CA PHE A 77 -6.58 -17.95 -16.59
C PHE A 77 -7.97 -17.50 -16.10
N SER A 78 -8.84 -18.45 -15.77
CA SER A 78 -10.21 -18.14 -15.34
C SER A 78 -10.27 -17.39 -14.01
N MET A 79 -9.37 -17.69 -13.07
CA MET A 79 -9.26 -17.02 -11.78
C MET A 79 -8.74 -15.60 -11.93
N ILE A 80 -7.74 -15.39 -12.80
CA ILE A 80 -7.19 -14.05 -13.14
C ILE A 80 -8.28 -13.17 -13.75
N GLN A 81 -9.09 -13.70 -14.66
CA GLN A 81 -10.19 -12.96 -15.28
C GLN A 81 -11.38 -12.68 -14.34
N LEU A 82 -11.58 -13.51 -13.31
CA LEU A 82 -12.66 -13.32 -12.35
C LEU A 82 -12.36 -12.18 -11.37
N ALA A 83 -11.10 -12.02 -10.99
CA ALA A 83 -10.67 -11.07 -9.97
C ALA A 83 -10.85 -9.62 -10.41
N GLY A 84 -11.08 -8.72 -9.44
CA GLY A 84 -11.07 -7.27 -9.67
C GLY A 84 -9.69 -6.74 -10.06
N LEU A 85 -8.63 -7.47 -9.68
CA LEU A 85 -7.26 -7.26 -10.17
C LEU A 85 -6.62 -8.60 -10.51
N GLY A 86 -6.52 -8.90 -11.78
CA GLY A 86 -5.84 -10.09 -12.30
C GLY A 86 -4.36 -9.81 -12.57
N VAL A 87 -3.46 -10.59 -11.98
CA VAL A 87 -2.01 -10.44 -12.09
C VAL A 87 -1.39 -11.68 -12.72
N ALA A 88 -0.65 -11.50 -13.81
CA ALA A 88 0.18 -12.55 -14.38
C ALA A 88 1.63 -12.43 -13.88
N MET A 89 2.25 -13.56 -13.56
CA MET A 89 3.67 -13.62 -13.24
C MET A 89 4.54 -13.34 -14.47
N GLY A 90 5.74 -12.79 -14.28
CA GLY A 90 6.68 -12.52 -15.36
C GLY A 90 7.13 -13.76 -16.14
N ASN A 91 7.17 -14.92 -15.47
CA ASN A 91 7.43 -16.23 -16.09
C ASN A 91 6.18 -16.89 -16.71
N ALA A 92 4.99 -16.27 -16.64
CA ALA A 92 3.75 -16.82 -17.21
C ALA A 92 3.81 -16.90 -18.74
N GLN A 93 2.99 -17.80 -19.31
CA GLN A 93 2.82 -17.90 -20.76
C GLN A 93 2.16 -16.63 -21.32
N ASP A 94 2.44 -16.29 -22.58
CA ASP A 94 1.92 -15.08 -23.23
C ASP A 94 0.38 -15.00 -23.20
N SER A 95 -0.31 -16.13 -23.30
CA SER A 95 -1.77 -16.21 -23.20
C SER A 95 -2.30 -15.78 -21.81
N VAL A 96 -1.57 -16.10 -20.75
CA VAL A 96 -1.90 -15.73 -19.38
C VAL A 96 -1.60 -14.24 -19.14
N LYS A 97 -0.46 -13.77 -19.64
CA LYS A 97 -0.12 -12.34 -19.59
C LYS A 97 -1.13 -11.47 -20.33
N ALA A 98 -1.64 -11.96 -21.47
CA ALA A 98 -2.62 -11.23 -22.29
C ALA A 98 -4.02 -11.11 -21.65
N CYS A 99 -4.36 -11.96 -20.66
CA CYS A 99 -5.66 -11.92 -19.98
C CYS A 99 -5.62 -11.18 -18.63
N ALA A 100 -4.44 -10.86 -18.13
CA ALA A 100 -4.24 -10.19 -16.85
C ALA A 100 -4.31 -8.66 -17.02
N ASP A 101 -4.73 -7.96 -15.96
CA ASP A 101 -4.72 -6.50 -15.90
C ASP A 101 -3.30 -5.96 -15.81
N ILE A 102 -2.43 -6.66 -15.06
CA ILE A 102 -1.01 -6.31 -14.90
C ILE A 102 -0.12 -7.55 -14.96
N VAL A 103 1.15 -7.33 -15.31
CA VAL A 103 2.21 -8.35 -15.27
C VAL A 103 3.25 -7.94 -14.24
N THR A 104 3.49 -8.80 -13.23
CA THR A 104 4.55 -8.61 -12.25
C THR A 104 5.86 -9.25 -12.71
N THR A 105 6.92 -9.21 -11.89
CA THR A 105 8.18 -9.91 -12.17
C THR A 105 8.04 -11.43 -12.07
N SER A 106 9.10 -12.15 -12.37
CA SER A 106 9.11 -13.62 -12.35
C SER A 106 9.07 -14.18 -10.91
N ASN A 107 8.86 -15.49 -10.81
CA ASN A 107 8.98 -16.21 -9.54
C ASN A 107 10.38 -16.15 -8.93
N ASP A 108 11.43 -15.96 -9.76
CA ASP A 108 12.83 -15.82 -9.32
C ASP A 108 13.16 -14.38 -8.87
N GLU A 109 12.22 -13.45 -9.04
CA GLU A 109 12.36 -12.02 -8.74
C GLU A 109 11.27 -11.52 -7.79
N ASP A 110 10.81 -12.38 -6.90
CA ASP A 110 9.79 -12.08 -5.87
C ASP A 110 8.48 -11.49 -6.42
N GLY A 111 8.04 -11.90 -7.63
CA GLY A 111 6.91 -11.33 -8.33
C GLY A 111 5.60 -11.31 -7.55
N VAL A 112 5.32 -12.31 -6.73
CA VAL A 112 4.12 -12.33 -5.86
C VAL A 112 4.23 -11.26 -4.78
N ALA A 113 5.38 -11.13 -4.12
CA ALA A 113 5.60 -10.12 -3.08
C ALA A 113 5.45 -8.72 -3.66
N LEU A 114 6.08 -8.44 -4.80
CA LEU A 114 5.96 -7.15 -5.49
C LEU A 114 4.53 -6.84 -5.93
N ALA A 115 3.78 -7.83 -6.42
CA ALA A 115 2.36 -7.64 -6.76
C ALA A 115 1.53 -7.25 -5.53
N VAL A 116 1.75 -7.91 -4.39
CA VAL A 116 1.07 -7.59 -3.12
C VAL A 116 1.50 -6.22 -2.59
N GLU A 117 2.79 -5.95 -2.55
CA GLU A 117 3.34 -4.67 -2.08
C GLU A 117 2.83 -3.49 -2.90
N ASN A 118 2.83 -3.61 -4.23
CA ASN A 118 2.47 -2.52 -5.11
C ASN A 118 0.95 -2.29 -5.24
N ASN A 119 0.10 -3.28 -4.95
CA ASN A 119 -1.33 -3.17 -5.22
C ASN A 119 -2.22 -3.34 -3.98
N ILE A 120 -1.75 -3.99 -2.93
CA ILE A 120 -2.50 -4.19 -1.68
C ILE A 120 -1.86 -3.41 -0.53
N LEU A 121 -0.53 -3.47 -0.43
CA LEU A 121 0.24 -2.80 0.61
C LEU A 121 0.84 -1.48 0.11
N ALA A 122 0.50 -1.08 -1.13
CA ALA A 122 1.00 0.16 -1.71
C ALA A 122 0.79 1.30 -0.74
N GLU A 123 1.88 1.96 -0.43
CA GLU A 123 1.86 3.20 0.35
C GLU A 123 0.93 4.18 -0.36
N ILE A 124 0.12 4.90 0.41
CA ILE A 124 -0.68 6.00 -0.16
C ILE A 124 0.31 6.93 -0.87
N HIS A 125 0.21 6.98 -2.20
CA HIS A 125 1.09 7.85 -2.99
C HIS A 125 0.89 9.29 -2.54
N PRO A 126 1.96 10.08 -2.37
CA PRO A 126 1.84 11.48 -1.96
C PRO A 126 0.91 12.31 -2.85
N SER A 127 0.80 11.93 -4.13
CA SER A 127 -0.13 12.53 -5.09
C SER A 127 -1.61 12.25 -4.82
N GLU A 128 -1.94 11.24 -3.99
CA GLU A 128 -3.32 10.86 -3.65
C GLU A 128 -3.81 11.55 -2.38
N ILE A 129 -2.91 12.20 -1.61
CA ILE A 129 -3.29 12.97 -0.42
C ILE A 129 -3.64 14.39 -0.86
N PRO A 130 -4.89 14.84 -0.67
CA PRO A 130 -5.32 16.16 -1.12
C PRO A 130 -4.76 17.26 -0.20
N LEU A 131 -3.48 17.63 -0.38
CA LEU A 131 -2.79 18.61 0.45
C LEU A 131 -3.51 19.97 0.46
N ASP A 132 -4.06 20.40 -0.68
CA ASP A 132 -4.83 21.64 -0.78
C ASP A 132 -6.08 21.61 0.11
N GLU A 133 -6.77 20.48 0.17
CA GLU A 133 -7.93 20.29 1.03
C GLU A 133 -7.54 20.26 2.51
N LEU A 134 -6.45 19.56 2.86
CA LEU A 134 -5.91 19.53 4.22
C LEU A 134 -5.49 20.93 4.69
N ASN A 135 -4.77 21.66 3.85
CA ASN A 135 -4.35 23.04 4.14
C ASN A 135 -5.55 23.98 4.25
N ALA A 136 -6.58 23.81 3.40
CA ALA A 136 -7.81 24.59 3.49
C ALA A 136 -8.58 24.36 4.79
N ARG A 137 -8.70 23.11 5.25
CA ARG A 137 -9.34 22.75 6.53
C ARG A 137 -8.58 23.31 7.73
N ALA A 138 -7.24 23.32 7.65
CA ALA A 138 -6.37 23.83 8.70
C ALA A 138 -6.39 25.36 8.87
N ARG A 139 -6.91 26.11 7.88
CA ARG A 139 -6.82 27.56 7.80
C ARG A 139 -7.40 28.29 9.00
N HIS A 140 -8.43 27.73 9.64
CA HIS A 140 -9.12 28.32 10.80
C HIS A 140 -8.71 27.69 12.14
N ALA A 141 -7.64 26.88 12.15
CA ALA A 141 -7.08 26.24 13.33
C ALA A 141 -5.74 26.88 13.71
N LEU A 142 -5.08 26.34 14.75
CA LEU A 142 -3.74 26.79 15.19
C LEU A 142 -2.72 26.82 14.03
N MET A 143 -2.79 25.85 13.16
CA MET A 143 -1.90 25.72 11.99
C MET A 143 -2.02 26.94 11.08
N GLY A 144 -3.23 27.35 10.73
CA GLY A 144 -3.47 28.55 9.93
C GLY A 144 -3.01 29.83 10.63
N ASN A 145 -3.20 29.93 11.95
CA ASN A 145 -2.71 31.05 12.74
C ASN A 145 -1.19 31.16 12.74
N LEU A 146 -0.47 30.04 12.68
CA LEU A 146 0.99 29.99 12.59
C LEU A 146 1.52 30.01 11.15
N GLY A 147 0.62 29.94 10.15
CA GLY A 147 0.99 29.87 8.74
C GLY A 147 1.61 28.53 8.33
N ILE A 148 1.30 27.45 9.05
CA ILE A 148 1.78 26.11 8.73
C ILE A 148 1.05 25.60 7.49
N GLN A 149 1.79 25.06 6.54
CA GLN A 149 1.26 24.42 5.33
C GLN A 149 1.96 23.11 5.06
N TYR A 150 1.18 22.05 4.85
CA TYR A 150 1.70 20.77 4.39
C TYR A 150 2.17 20.88 2.94
N THR A 151 3.36 20.34 2.68
CA THR A 151 4.00 20.35 1.35
C THR A 151 4.23 18.94 0.79
N TYR A 152 4.23 17.94 1.67
CA TYR A 152 4.38 16.54 1.29
C TYR A 152 3.74 15.64 2.34
N ALA A 153 3.07 14.56 1.93
CA ALA A 153 2.54 13.56 2.85
C ALA A 153 2.58 12.15 2.25
N SER A 154 3.08 11.20 3.04
CA SER A 154 3.01 9.76 2.79
C SER A 154 2.85 9.02 4.12
N ASP A 155 2.73 7.72 4.09
CA ASP A 155 2.70 6.86 5.27
C ASP A 155 4.02 6.81 6.06
N LYS A 156 5.14 7.17 5.42
CA LYS A 156 6.48 7.17 6.05
C LYS A 156 7.02 8.56 6.36
N ARG A 157 6.60 9.57 5.59
CA ARG A 157 7.19 10.92 5.65
C ARG A 157 6.13 11.99 5.46
N ILE A 158 6.15 13.01 6.30
CA ILE A 158 5.32 14.20 6.21
C ILE A 158 6.22 15.42 6.19
N GLU A 159 5.93 16.41 5.33
CA GLU A 159 6.59 17.68 5.37
C GLU A 159 5.59 18.83 5.48
N ALA A 160 5.99 19.86 6.20
CA ALA A 160 5.27 21.10 6.29
C ALA A 160 6.24 22.28 6.41
N THR A 161 5.80 23.46 5.98
CA THR A 161 6.53 24.70 6.14
C THR A 161 5.83 25.63 7.12
N MET A 162 6.59 26.54 7.72
CA MET A 162 6.09 27.58 8.61
C MET A 162 6.96 28.85 8.46
N PRO A 163 6.39 30.04 8.23
CA PRO A 163 7.16 31.28 8.17
C PRO A 163 7.70 31.67 9.54
N VAL A 164 8.85 32.33 9.58
CA VAL A 164 9.40 32.99 10.76
C VAL A 164 9.02 34.46 10.69
N ASP A 165 7.89 34.81 11.29
CA ASP A 165 7.30 36.14 11.27
C ASP A 165 6.80 36.55 12.68
N GLU A 166 6.05 37.64 12.76
CA GLU A 166 5.51 38.16 14.01
C GLU A 166 4.68 37.15 14.82
N ARG A 167 4.11 36.13 14.18
CA ARG A 167 3.28 35.08 14.81
C ARG A 167 4.12 33.95 15.43
N THR A 168 5.34 33.75 14.94
CA THR A 168 6.16 32.57 15.24
C THR A 168 7.53 32.91 15.85
N ARG A 169 7.94 34.16 15.80
CA ARG A 169 9.20 34.63 16.40
C ARG A 169 9.07 34.94 17.89
N GLN A 170 10.17 34.87 18.59
CA GLN A 170 10.32 35.43 19.93
C GLN A 170 10.82 36.90 19.85
N PRO A 171 10.80 37.66 20.97
CA PRO A 171 11.15 39.09 20.97
C PRO A 171 12.53 39.43 20.41
N PHE A 172 13.43 38.45 20.33
CA PHE A 172 14.80 38.64 19.81
C PHE A 172 14.89 38.44 18.26
N GLY A 173 13.77 38.31 17.53
CA GLY A 173 13.76 38.20 16.06
C GLY A 173 14.18 36.83 15.54
N ILE A 174 14.17 35.80 16.38
CA ILE A 174 14.41 34.40 15.97
C ILE A 174 13.20 33.54 16.26
N LEU A 175 13.10 32.41 15.57
CA LEU A 175 12.00 31.44 15.72
C LEU A 175 11.80 31.03 17.17
N HIS A 176 10.56 31.03 17.62
CA HIS A 176 10.19 30.62 18.99
C HIS A 176 10.16 29.06 19.08
N GLY A 177 10.81 28.51 20.10
CA GLY A 177 10.86 27.08 20.32
C GLY A 177 9.47 26.43 20.42
N GLY A 178 8.51 27.09 21.06
CA GLY A 178 7.12 26.62 21.12
C GLY A 178 6.44 26.55 19.76
N ALA A 179 6.71 27.49 18.84
CA ALA A 179 6.21 27.43 17.47
C ALA A 179 6.82 26.26 16.70
N THR A 180 8.12 25.98 16.93
CA THR A 180 8.80 24.81 16.38
C THR A 180 8.20 23.49 16.87
N LEU A 181 7.87 23.40 18.17
CA LEU A 181 7.21 22.22 18.73
C LEU A 181 5.79 22.03 18.18
N ALA A 182 5.02 23.13 18.00
CA ALA A 182 3.70 23.09 17.39
C ALA A 182 3.76 22.61 15.93
N LEU A 183 4.75 23.07 15.15
CA LEU A 183 4.99 22.58 13.79
C LEU A 183 5.32 21.08 13.78
N ALA A 184 6.18 20.60 14.66
CA ALA A 184 6.57 19.21 14.75
C ALA A 184 5.37 18.30 15.16
N GLU A 185 4.58 18.73 16.14
CA GLU A 185 3.37 18.02 16.58
C GLU A 185 2.33 17.95 15.45
N THR A 186 2.16 19.01 14.70
CA THR A 186 1.28 19.09 13.53
C THR A 186 1.68 18.07 12.46
N VAL A 187 2.95 18.00 12.11
CA VAL A 187 3.51 17.06 11.12
C VAL A 187 3.31 15.60 11.57
N ALA A 188 3.68 15.28 12.81
CA ALA A 188 3.53 13.94 13.36
C ALA A 188 2.05 13.53 13.54
N GLY A 189 1.18 14.50 13.85
CA GLY A 189 -0.26 14.29 13.98
C GLY A 189 -0.89 13.86 12.66
N LEU A 190 -0.61 14.57 11.55
CA LEU A 190 -1.07 14.17 10.22
C LEU A 190 -0.53 12.79 9.84
N GLY A 191 0.78 12.55 10.04
CA GLY A 191 1.39 11.26 9.72
C GLY A 191 0.74 10.10 10.47
N SER A 192 0.44 10.28 11.76
CA SER A 192 -0.29 9.27 12.52
C SER A 192 -1.73 9.08 12.06
N MET A 193 -2.40 10.16 11.64
CA MET A 193 -3.78 10.10 11.14
C MET A 193 -3.88 9.32 9.82
N ILE A 194 -2.90 9.47 8.93
CA ILE A 194 -2.80 8.71 7.67
C ILE A 194 -2.63 7.21 7.95
N LEU A 195 -1.93 6.86 9.03
CA LEU A 195 -1.63 5.48 9.41
C LEU A 195 -2.73 4.79 10.21
N CYS A 196 -3.75 5.53 10.66
CA CYS A 196 -4.87 5.02 11.45
C CYS A 196 -5.93 4.34 10.60
N ASN A 197 -6.59 3.34 11.17
CA ASN A 197 -7.79 2.76 10.59
C ASN A 197 -8.98 3.73 10.69
N PRO A 198 -10.05 3.55 9.89
CA PRO A 198 -11.22 4.44 9.91
C PRO A 198 -11.94 4.55 11.26
N ASP A 199 -11.84 3.53 12.13
CA ASP A 199 -12.39 3.46 13.48
C ASP A 199 -11.47 4.01 14.57
N GLU A 200 -10.32 4.56 14.18
CA GLU A 200 -9.31 5.11 15.08
C GLU A 200 -9.20 6.63 14.97
N PHE A 201 -8.63 7.26 16.00
CA PHE A 201 -8.24 8.67 15.98
C PHE A 201 -6.96 8.89 16.78
N VAL A 202 -6.28 9.98 16.48
CA VAL A 202 -4.97 10.33 17.01
C VAL A 202 -5.10 11.43 18.06
N VAL A 203 -4.36 11.30 19.16
CA VAL A 203 -4.14 12.38 20.11
C VAL A 203 -2.65 12.50 20.45
N GLY A 204 -2.13 13.72 20.51
CA GLY A 204 -0.77 13.98 20.97
C GLY A 204 -0.61 13.53 22.41
N MET A 205 0.47 12.83 22.72
CA MET A 205 0.78 12.34 24.06
C MET A 205 2.05 12.99 24.63
N GLN A 206 3.05 13.16 23.79
CA GLN A 206 4.31 13.78 24.20
C GLN A 206 4.97 14.48 23.01
N VAL A 207 5.52 15.67 23.26
CA VAL A 207 6.41 16.39 22.36
C VAL A 207 7.67 16.77 23.14
N SER A 208 8.84 16.44 22.62
CA SER A 208 10.12 16.83 23.22
C SER A 208 11.11 17.17 22.12
N GLY A 209 11.82 18.29 22.23
CA GLY A 209 12.70 18.75 21.19
C GLY A 209 13.96 19.41 21.71
N ASN A 210 15.03 19.30 20.93
CA ASN A 210 16.28 19.98 21.09
C ASN A 210 16.39 21.08 20.05
N HIS A 211 16.46 22.34 20.48
CA HIS A 211 16.74 23.48 19.62
C HIS A 211 18.26 23.63 19.46
N ILE A 212 18.74 23.49 18.24
CA ILE A 212 20.16 23.34 17.90
C ILE A 212 20.73 24.63 17.33
N SER A 213 19.93 25.31 16.49
CA SER A 213 20.33 26.56 15.88
C SER A 213 19.13 27.50 15.69
N SER A 214 19.41 28.77 15.35
CA SER A 214 18.36 29.78 15.13
C SER A 214 17.96 29.87 13.67
N ALA A 215 16.67 30.05 13.41
CA ALA A 215 16.11 30.62 12.19
C ALA A 215 15.69 32.06 12.48
N HIS A 216 15.91 33.00 11.56
CA HIS A 216 15.65 34.40 11.73
C HIS A 216 14.36 34.86 11.08
N GLU A 217 13.80 35.95 11.55
CA GLU A 217 12.64 36.58 10.94
C GLU A 217 12.87 36.84 9.44
N GLY A 218 11.83 36.52 8.64
CA GLY A 218 11.91 36.58 7.18
C GLY A 218 12.27 35.23 6.53
N ASP A 219 12.73 34.24 7.31
CA ASP A 219 12.97 32.88 6.84
C ASP A 219 11.67 32.06 6.82
N THR A 220 11.70 30.91 6.15
CA THR A 220 10.66 29.87 6.19
C THR A 220 11.31 28.56 6.60
N VAL A 221 10.87 27.98 7.72
CA VAL A 221 11.37 26.69 8.16
C VAL A 221 10.55 25.56 7.55
N ARG A 222 11.24 24.44 7.28
CA ARG A 222 10.66 23.19 6.76
C ARG A 222 10.85 22.08 7.79
N ALA A 223 9.76 21.50 8.23
CA ALA A 223 9.76 20.31 9.08
C ALA A 223 9.64 19.04 8.22
N VAL A 224 10.44 18.05 8.55
CA VAL A 224 10.47 16.73 7.93
C VAL A 224 10.23 15.67 9.01
N GLY A 225 9.04 15.12 9.05
CA GLY A 225 8.65 14.05 9.96
C GLY A 225 8.85 12.67 9.32
N THR A 226 9.52 11.77 10.02
CA THR A 226 9.68 10.37 9.65
C THR A 226 9.19 9.47 10.77
N ILE A 227 8.45 8.40 10.42
CA ILE A 227 7.97 7.43 11.41
C ILE A 227 9.14 6.58 11.90
N ILE A 228 9.25 6.43 13.23
CA ILE A 228 10.26 5.58 13.87
C ILE A 228 9.64 4.28 14.34
N HIS A 229 8.41 4.38 14.85
CA HIS A 229 7.70 3.22 15.37
C HIS A 229 6.20 3.36 15.10
N LYS A 230 5.62 2.36 14.44
CA LYS A 230 4.18 2.18 14.25
C LYS A 230 3.70 1.05 15.14
N GLY A 231 3.22 1.37 16.33
CA GLY A 231 2.61 0.42 17.24
C GLY A 231 1.09 0.45 17.15
N ARG A 232 0.43 -0.57 17.72
CA ARG A 232 -1.04 -0.66 17.73
C ARG A 232 -1.73 0.44 18.55
N SER A 233 -1.08 0.95 19.59
CA SER A 233 -1.63 1.95 20.51
C SER A 233 -0.86 3.27 20.52
N SER A 234 0.27 3.36 19.84
CA SER A 234 1.09 4.57 19.76
C SER A 234 1.96 4.59 18.51
N HIS A 235 2.16 5.79 17.98
CA HIS A 235 3.13 6.07 16.91
C HIS A 235 4.20 7.00 17.44
N ILE A 236 5.47 6.76 17.05
CA ILE A 236 6.62 7.60 17.42
C ILE A 236 7.23 8.18 16.15
N TRP A 237 7.36 9.49 16.13
CA TRP A 237 7.92 10.25 15.01
C TRP A 237 9.19 10.96 15.42
N ASN A 238 10.15 11.08 14.49
CA ASN A 238 11.20 12.07 14.53
C ASN A 238 10.84 13.19 13.56
N VAL A 239 10.94 14.44 14.01
CA VAL A 239 10.68 15.61 13.17
C VAL A 239 11.89 16.51 13.24
N ASP A 240 12.60 16.64 12.15
CA ASP A 240 13.72 17.55 12.01
C ASP A 240 13.27 18.82 11.30
N VAL A 241 13.65 19.97 11.83
CA VAL A 241 13.25 21.28 11.31
C VAL A 241 14.47 21.99 10.78
N PHE A 242 14.39 22.46 9.54
CA PHE A 242 15.47 23.08 8.79
C PHE A 242 15.10 24.50 8.36
N THR A 243 16.10 25.37 8.19
CA THR A 243 15.95 26.68 7.51
C THR A 243 15.75 26.47 6.01
N SER A 244 15.43 27.54 5.28
CA SER A 244 15.42 27.57 3.81
C SER A 244 16.75 27.19 3.16
N THR A 245 17.87 27.28 3.90
CA THR A 245 19.22 26.90 3.47
C THR A 245 19.66 25.54 3.99
N ASP A 246 18.71 24.66 4.38
CA ASP A 246 18.92 23.31 4.90
C ASP A 246 19.78 23.21 6.18
N LYS A 247 19.87 24.29 6.95
CA LYS A 247 20.52 24.26 8.26
C LYS A 247 19.54 23.68 9.29
N LEU A 248 19.97 22.66 10.06
CA LEU A 248 19.17 22.07 11.12
C LEU A 248 18.92 23.05 12.26
N VAL A 249 17.65 23.35 12.53
CA VAL A 249 17.19 24.26 13.59
C VAL A 249 16.83 23.49 14.85
N SER A 250 16.07 22.39 14.68
CA SER A 250 15.59 21.58 15.81
C SER A 250 15.43 20.13 15.39
N SER A 251 15.59 19.20 16.36
CA SER A 251 15.20 17.80 16.23
C SER A 251 14.22 17.47 17.35
N VAL A 252 13.03 16.98 16.97
CA VAL A 252 11.88 16.82 17.86
C VAL A 252 11.38 15.39 17.82
N ARG A 253 11.13 14.82 18.99
CA ARG A 253 10.45 13.54 19.17
C ARG A 253 8.99 13.78 19.52
N VAL A 254 8.09 13.16 18.75
CA VAL A 254 6.65 13.23 19.00
C VAL A 254 6.10 11.82 19.21
N VAL A 255 5.29 11.64 20.24
CA VAL A 255 4.58 10.41 20.54
C VAL A 255 3.08 10.70 20.46
N ASN A 256 2.38 9.95 19.62
CA ASN A 256 0.94 10.02 19.46
C ASN A 256 0.30 8.73 20.01
N SER A 257 -0.82 8.87 20.70
CA SER A 257 -1.67 7.75 21.12
C SER A 257 -2.75 7.51 20.06
N ILE A 258 -3.01 6.24 19.81
CA ILE A 258 -4.04 5.78 18.88
C ILE A 258 -5.22 5.24 19.70
N LEU A 259 -6.36 5.85 19.55
CA LEU A 259 -7.58 5.55 20.31
C LEU A 259 -8.70 5.11 19.37
N LYS A 260 -9.55 4.19 19.83
CA LYS A 260 -10.75 3.79 19.07
C LYS A 260 -11.88 4.81 19.24
N LYS A 261 -12.58 5.09 18.15
CA LYS A 261 -13.84 5.83 18.17
C LYS A 261 -14.86 5.01 18.99
N ARG A 262 -15.59 5.67 19.87
CA ARG A 262 -16.68 5.06 20.66
C ARG A 262 -17.96 5.04 19.86
#